data_1ca04e3957603df00edbf4e0e85e85cb
#
_entry.id   1ca04e3957603df00edbf4e0e85e85cb
#
_cell.length_a   1.000
_cell.length_b   1.000
_cell.length_c   1.000
_cell.angle_alpha   90.00
_cell.angle_beta   90.00
_cell.angle_gamma   90.00
#
_symmetry.space_group_name_H-M   'P 1'
#
loop_
_entity.id
_entity.type
_entity.pdbx_description
1 polymer ?
#
loop_
_entity_poly.entity_id
_entity_poly.type
_entity_poly.pdbx_seq_one_letter_code
_entity_poly.pdbx_strand_id
1 'polypeptide(L)'
;PLRSLEKTIRFWNRWTSECETGSCVSPGPWKDPVMRSALALKVLAGGRGIAAAATTSLPEIPGGSDNWDYRFNWLRDTSFTIQALTALGHLNDAREFLDWLQDLLVTSGRRPADLKTLYPLHSMAFPDEEELTHLRGYLDSRPVRIGNAAAEQRQHDVFGEILEAVFRSEHLHPGVDHILSGVLRDVVEYVCDIWQEPDHGIWELRAEPKHYLYSKVMCWVAIDRGIRLAEEHHWNVDLGRWQKERAAIHAQVLDQGYSEKRKSFTQAYGSEILDATALLLPVLEFLPPEHPSIKHTLETITHELTDGALVYRSSVRHRKEGAFGFCSFWL
;
A
#
# COMPACT_ATOMS: atom_id res chain seq x y z
N PRO A 1 -24.83 15.49 27.03
CA PRO A 1 -24.85 15.56 25.55
C PRO A 1 -24.08 16.78 25.02
N LEU A 2 -24.38 18.03 25.45
CA LEU A 2 -23.75 19.26 24.96
C LEU A 2 -22.23 19.29 25.16
N ARG A 3 -21.73 18.89 26.33
CA ARG A 3 -20.29 18.81 26.61
C ARG A 3 -19.55 17.81 25.71
N SER A 4 -20.20 16.72 25.33
CA SER A 4 -19.61 15.74 24.40
C SER A 4 -19.53 16.32 23.00
N LEU A 5 -20.57 16.99 22.54
CA LEU A 5 -20.58 17.68 21.25
C LEU A 5 -19.48 18.75 21.18
N GLU A 6 -19.36 19.60 22.21
CA GLU A 6 -18.31 20.61 22.27
C GLU A 6 -16.89 20.01 22.26
N LYS A 7 -16.67 18.85 22.93
CA LYS A 7 -15.41 18.13 22.88
C LYS A 7 -15.12 17.61 21.49
N THR A 8 -16.11 17.02 20.84
CA THR A 8 -15.99 16.50 19.47
C THR A 8 -15.66 17.62 18.48
N ILE A 9 -16.38 18.75 18.54
CA ILE A 9 -16.11 19.91 17.69
C ILE A 9 -14.69 20.44 17.93
N ARG A 10 -14.25 20.57 19.18
CA ARG A 10 -12.90 21.04 19.50
C ARG A 10 -11.83 20.07 19.03
N PHE A 11 -12.05 18.76 19.10
CA PHE A 11 -11.14 17.76 18.59
C PHE A 11 -10.94 17.94 17.09
N TRP A 12 -12.01 17.95 16.31
CA TRP A 12 -11.93 18.07 14.85
C TRP A 12 -11.36 19.41 14.40
N ASN A 13 -11.74 20.53 15.04
CA ASN A 13 -11.17 21.85 14.73
C ASN A 13 -9.66 21.89 15.01
N ARG A 14 -9.21 21.28 16.09
CA ARG A 14 -7.77 21.19 16.38
C ARG A 14 -7.06 20.35 15.34
N TRP A 15 -7.57 19.17 15.08
CA TRP A 15 -6.95 18.23 14.13
C TRP A 15 -6.84 18.85 12.72
N THR A 16 -7.88 19.50 12.23
CA THR A 16 -7.84 20.18 10.92
C THR A 16 -6.89 21.39 10.89
N SER A 17 -6.70 22.08 12.02
CA SER A 17 -5.78 23.22 12.09
C SER A 17 -4.29 22.81 12.14
N GLU A 18 -3.98 21.57 12.46
CA GLU A 18 -2.59 21.06 12.42
C GLU A 18 -2.02 21.16 11.01
N CYS A 19 -2.82 20.91 10.00
CA CYS A 19 -2.44 21.07 8.59
C CYS A 19 -2.15 22.54 8.19
N GLU A 20 -2.70 23.52 8.89
CA GLU A 20 -2.51 24.96 8.58
C GLU A 20 -1.21 25.53 9.14
N THR A 21 -0.64 24.90 10.17
CA THR A 21 0.50 25.42 10.93
C THR A 21 1.83 24.73 10.65
N GLY A 22 1.81 23.60 9.93
CA GLY A 22 2.97 22.75 9.66
C GLY A 22 3.59 22.98 8.28
N SER A 23 4.62 22.20 7.99
CA SER A 23 5.29 22.13 6.67
C SER A 23 4.43 21.42 5.61
N CYS A 24 3.12 21.60 5.66
CA CYS A 24 2.19 20.90 4.77
C CYS A 24 2.47 21.27 3.31
N VAL A 25 2.36 20.26 2.44
CA VAL A 25 2.22 20.53 1.00
C VAL A 25 0.97 21.38 0.82
N SER A 26 1.14 22.61 0.31
CA SER A 26 -0.02 23.50 0.08
C SER A 26 -0.95 22.88 -0.96
N PRO A 27 -2.18 22.55 -0.61
CA PRO A 27 -3.10 21.92 -1.55
C PRO A 27 -3.62 22.88 -2.64
N GLY A 28 -3.20 24.16 -2.63
CA GLY A 28 -3.60 25.16 -3.61
C GLY A 28 -5.13 25.25 -3.73
N PRO A 29 -5.68 25.24 -4.98
CA PRO A 29 -7.12 25.32 -5.20
C PRO A 29 -7.89 24.04 -4.73
N TRP A 30 -7.19 22.98 -4.36
CA TRP A 30 -7.76 21.69 -3.94
C TRP A 30 -7.87 21.54 -2.42
N LYS A 31 -7.70 22.63 -1.64
CA LYS A 31 -7.70 22.60 -0.17
C LYS A 31 -8.93 21.88 0.41
N ASP A 32 -10.13 22.21 -0.05
CA ASP A 32 -11.35 21.63 0.50
C ASP A 32 -11.50 20.12 0.20
N PRO A 33 -11.30 19.66 -1.06
CA PRO A 33 -11.25 18.20 -1.35
C PRO A 33 -10.18 17.45 -0.57
N VAL A 34 -8.98 18.00 -0.46
CA VAL A 34 -7.86 17.38 0.28
C VAL A 34 -8.19 17.27 1.77
N MET A 35 -8.70 18.35 2.37
CA MET A 35 -9.11 18.33 3.78
C MET A 35 -10.26 17.33 4.03
N ARG A 36 -11.22 17.25 3.11
CA ARG A 36 -12.29 16.25 3.20
C ARG A 36 -11.74 14.83 3.14
N SER A 37 -10.79 14.57 2.27
CA SER A 37 -10.12 13.28 2.16
C SER A 37 -9.33 12.94 3.44
N ALA A 38 -8.58 13.89 3.98
CA ALA A 38 -7.85 13.72 5.25
C ALA A 38 -8.80 13.37 6.42
N LEU A 39 -9.94 14.07 6.52
CA LEU A 39 -10.97 13.77 7.52
C LEU A 39 -11.54 12.35 7.35
N ALA A 40 -11.76 11.89 6.11
CA ALA A 40 -12.22 10.53 5.85
C ALA A 40 -11.20 9.49 6.31
N LEU A 41 -9.91 9.69 5.99
CA LEU A 41 -8.84 8.82 6.45
C LEU A 41 -8.74 8.79 7.99
N LYS A 42 -8.82 9.96 8.65
CA LYS A 42 -8.78 10.03 10.11
C LYS A 42 -9.97 9.31 10.77
N VAL A 43 -11.16 9.37 10.17
CA VAL A 43 -12.34 8.64 10.68
C VAL A 43 -12.16 7.13 10.56
N LEU A 44 -11.45 6.65 9.53
CA LEU A 44 -11.13 5.24 9.36
C LEU A 44 -10.01 4.76 10.30
N ALA A 45 -9.21 5.70 10.84
CA ALA A 45 -8.19 5.39 11.84
C ALA A 45 -8.85 5.13 13.20
N GLY A 46 -8.57 3.97 13.78
CA GLY A 46 -9.11 3.60 15.10
C GLY A 46 -8.54 2.29 15.60
N GLY A 47 -8.56 2.13 16.92
CA GLY A 47 -8.02 0.92 17.54
C GLY A 47 -6.53 0.75 17.27
N ARG A 48 -6.18 -0.33 16.57
CA ARG A 48 -4.79 -0.74 16.27
C ARG A 48 -4.41 -0.56 14.79
N GLY A 49 -4.99 0.42 14.10
CA GLY A 49 -4.67 0.64 12.69
C GLY A 49 -5.74 1.45 11.96
N ILE A 50 -5.71 1.39 10.65
CA ILE A 50 -6.59 2.14 9.76
C ILE A 50 -7.39 1.14 8.92
N ALA A 51 -8.73 1.21 9.00
CA ALA A 51 -9.57 0.36 8.16
C ALA A 51 -9.43 0.76 6.68
N ALA A 52 -9.27 -0.21 5.79
CA ALA A 52 -9.27 0.06 4.35
C ALA A 52 -10.62 0.64 3.91
N ALA A 53 -11.73 0.16 4.47
CA ALA A 53 -13.04 0.80 4.38
C ALA A 53 -13.91 0.47 5.60
N ALA A 54 -14.96 1.29 5.83
CA ALA A 54 -15.92 1.06 6.92
C ALA A 54 -16.96 -0.02 6.60
N THR A 55 -16.86 -0.70 5.46
CA THR A 55 -17.92 -1.55 4.90
C THR A 55 -17.43 -2.96 4.57
N THR A 56 -18.39 -3.89 4.56
CA THR A 56 -18.21 -5.21 3.97
C THR A 56 -19.15 -5.40 2.79
N SER A 57 -18.74 -6.23 1.84
CA SER A 57 -19.57 -6.82 0.79
C SER A 57 -20.28 -5.84 -0.14
N LEU A 58 -19.76 -4.63 -0.28
CA LEU A 58 -20.13 -3.80 -1.41
C LEU A 58 -19.52 -4.38 -2.69
N PRO A 59 -20.31 -4.60 -3.73
CA PRO A 59 -19.84 -5.26 -4.93
C PRO A 59 -18.93 -4.36 -5.78
N GLU A 60 -17.84 -4.91 -6.29
CA GLU A 60 -17.06 -4.25 -7.34
C GLU A 60 -17.89 -4.14 -8.64
N ILE A 61 -18.75 -5.13 -8.87
CA ILE A 61 -19.70 -5.17 -9.97
C ILE A 61 -21.09 -5.49 -9.40
N PRO A 62 -22.10 -4.62 -9.53
CA PRO A 62 -23.45 -4.94 -9.08
C PRO A 62 -23.96 -6.27 -9.64
N GLY A 63 -24.43 -7.16 -8.75
CA GLY A 63 -24.81 -8.53 -9.08
C GLY A 63 -23.64 -9.51 -9.19
N GLY A 64 -22.40 -9.06 -9.02
CA GLY A 64 -21.19 -9.90 -9.04
C GLY A 64 -20.89 -10.57 -7.70
N SER A 65 -19.80 -11.32 -7.69
CA SER A 65 -19.33 -12.11 -6.53
C SER A 65 -18.12 -11.50 -5.81
N ASP A 66 -17.49 -10.48 -6.37
CA ASP A 66 -16.32 -9.83 -5.81
C ASP A 66 -16.76 -8.78 -4.75
N ASN A 67 -17.19 -9.32 -3.59
CA ASN A 67 -17.84 -8.60 -2.48
C ASN A 67 -17.05 -8.87 -1.21
N TRP A 68 -16.01 -8.05 -0.94
CA TRP A 68 -15.03 -8.33 0.08
C TRP A 68 -15.31 -7.57 1.39
N ASP A 69 -14.76 -8.08 2.50
CA ASP A 69 -14.76 -7.38 3.78
C ASP A 69 -13.51 -6.51 3.89
N TYR A 70 -13.69 -5.19 3.87
CA TYR A 70 -12.63 -4.19 3.94
C TYR A 70 -12.44 -3.55 5.32
N ARG A 71 -13.10 -4.08 6.37
CA ARG A 71 -13.04 -3.53 7.74
C ARG A 71 -11.80 -3.96 8.52
N PHE A 72 -10.71 -4.24 7.82
CA PHE A 72 -9.42 -4.62 8.35
C PHE A 72 -8.37 -3.56 8.05
N ASN A 73 -7.27 -3.63 8.76
CA ASN A 73 -6.09 -2.84 8.53
C ASN A 73 -5.17 -3.58 7.56
N TRP A 74 -5.10 -3.17 6.30
CA TRP A 74 -4.04 -3.59 5.37
C TRP A 74 -2.77 -2.80 5.63
N LEU A 75 -1.63 -3.47 5.69
CA LEU A 75 -0.35 -2.80 5.85
C LEU A 75 -0.05 -1.83 4.71
N ARG A 76 -0.39 -2.20 3.49
CA ARG A 76 -0.26 -1.37 2.29
C ARG A 76 -1.14 -0.11 2.36
N ASP A 77 -2.45 -0.27 2.60
CA ASP A 77 -3.40 0.84 2.66
C ASP A 77 -3.03 1.81 3.78
N THR A 78 -2.60 1.28 4.90
CA THR A 78 -2.12 2.09 6.02
C THR A 78 -0.84 2.83 5.67
N SER A 79 0.10 2.20 4.97
CA SER A 79 1.34 2.84 4.51
C SER A 79 1.06 4.02 3.59
N PHE A 80 0.16 3.89 2.62
CA PHE A 80 -0.28 5.01 1.77
C PHE A 80 -1.00 6.10 2.59
N THR A 81 -1.86 5.70 3.53
CA THR A 81 -2.58 6.66 4.37
C THR A 81 -1.62 7.47 5.25
N ILE A 82 -0.63 6.81 5.85
CA ILE A 82 0.39 7.49 6.66
C ILE A 82 1.22 8.46 5.83
N GLN A 83 1.65 8.06 4.64
CA GLN A 83 2.37 8.95 3.72
C GLN A 83 1.52 10.20 3.40
N ALA A 84 0.24 10.02 3.11
CA ALA A 84 -0.67 11.13 2.82
C ALA A 84 -0.87 12.05 4.03
N LEU A 85 -1.13 11.51 5.22
CA LEU A 85 -1.31 12.28 6.45
C LEU A 85 -0.01 12.99 6.86
N THR A 86 1.14 12.34 6.69
CA THR A 86 2.46 12.93 6.95
C THR A 86 2.72 14.12 6.03
N ALA A 87 2.44 13.97 4.73
CA ALA A 87 2.56 15.07 3.76
C ALA A 87 1.64 16.26 4.08
N LEU A 88 0.53 16.01 4.77
CA LEU A 88 -0.40 17.04 5.25
C LEU A 88 -0.05 17.57 6.65
N GLY A 89 1.04 17.10 7.28
CA GLY A 89 1.50 17.56 8.58
C GLY A 89 0.88 16.86 9.79
N HIS A 90 0.09 15.81 9.60
CA HIS A 90 -0.51 15.00 10.68
C HIS A 90 0.49 13.97 11.22
N LEU A 91 1.61 14.45 11.77
CA LEU A 91 2.75 13.60 12.19
C LEU A 91 2.44 12.69 13.38
N ASN A 92 1.47 13.06 14.22
CA ASN A 92 1.05 12.21 15.35
C ASN A 92 0.39 10.92 14.86
N ASP A 93 -0.41 11.00 13.78
CA ASP A 93 -1.06 9.82 13.19
C ASP A 93 -0.01 8.86 12.60
N ALA A 94 1.03 9.39 11.97
CA ALA A 94 2.15 8.60 11.47
C ALA A 94 2.88 7.88 12.60
N ARG A 95 3.14 8.57 13.72
CA ARG A 95 3.79 7.99 14.89
C ARG A 95 2.97 6.87 15.50
N GLU A 96 1.67 7.08 15.71
CA GLU A 96 0.77 6.03 16.24
C GLU A 96 0.82 4.75 15.39
N PHE A 97 0.97 4.87 14.07
CA PHE A 97 1.15 3.71 13.20
C PHE A 97 2.52 3.05 13.36
N LEU A 98 3.61 3.82 13.44
CA LEU A 98 4.95 3.26 13.64
C LEU A 98 5.05 2.55 14.99
N ASP A 99 4.47 3.12 16.04
CA ASP A 99 4.38 2.49 17.36
C ASP A 99 3.60 1.17 17.28
N TRP A 100 2.47 1.16 16.58
CA TRP A 100 1.70 -0.06 16.37
C TRP A 100 2.48 -1.12 15.57
N LEU A 101 3.19 -0.72 14.51
CA LEU A 101 4.01 -1.62 13.69
C LEU A 101 5.16 -2.22 14.53
N GLN A 102 5.82 -1.39 15.32
CA GLN A 102 6.85 -1.83 16.25
C GLN A 102 6.29 -2.84 17.27
N ASP A 103 5.16 -2.52 17.89
CA ASP A 103 4.45 -3.42 18.82
C ASP A 103 4.10 -4.74 18.14
N LEU A 104 3.61 -4.69 16.91
CA LEU A 104 3.25 -5.88 16.15
C LEU A 104 4.44 -6.80 15.94
N LEU A 105 5.58 -6.26 15.56
CA LEU A 105 6.77 -7.02 15.19
C LEU A 105 7.59 -7.45 16.41
N VAL A 106 7.73 -6.59 17.41
CA VAL A 106 8.55 -6.83 18.59
C VAL A 106 7.79 -7.60 19.67
N THR A 107 6.63 -7.10 20.10
CA THR A 107 5.89 -7.63 21.24
C THR A 107 5.26 -8.99 20.94
N SER A 108 4.84 -9.21 19.70
CA SER A 108 4.27 -10.49 19.27
C SER A 108 5.33 -11.56 18.96
N GLY A 109 6.62 -11.23 19.02
CA GLY A 109 7.71 -12.14 18.65
C GLY A 109 7.63 -12.61 17.20
N ARG A 110 6.91 -11.88 16.36
CA ARG A 110 6.69 -12.26 14.96
C ARG A 110 7.93 -11.94 14.13
N ARG A 111 8.34 -12.93 13.35
CA ARG A 111 9.38 -12.74 12.33
C ARG A 111 8.77 -12.06 11.10
N PRO A 112 9.56 -11.40 10.25
CA PRO A 112 9.05 -10.85 8.98
C PRO A 112 8.27 -11.87 8.14
N ALA A 113 8.68 -13.15 8.18
CA ALA A 113 7.98 -14.25 7.53
C ALA A 113 6.53 -14.49 8.02
N ASP A 114 6.20 -14.04 9.22
CA ASP A 114 4.90 -14.24 9.86
C ASP A 114 3.98 -13.02 9.65
N LEU A 115 4.47 -11.98 8.97
CA LEU A 115 3.64 -10.82 8.63
C LEU A 115 2.51 -11.22 7.67
N LYS A 116 1.32 -10.79 8.04
CA LYS A 116 0.11 -10.94 7.21
C LYS A 116 -0.14 -9.66 6.41
N THR A 117 -0.83 -9.80 5.32
CA THR A 117 -1.24 -8.68 4.47
C THR A 117 -2.15 -7.69 5.21
N LEU A 118 -3.06 -8.22 6.04
CA LEU A 118 -4.05 -7.44 6.77
C LEU A 118 -4.17 -7.90 8.24
N TYR A 119 -4.73 -7.02 9.08
CA TYR A 119 -4.90 -7.24 10.51
C TYR A 119 -6.27 -6.76 11.00
N PRO A 120 -6.88 -7.44 11.99
CA PRO A 120 -8.07 -6.94 12.67
C PRO A 120 -7.77 -5.66 13.46
N LEU A 121 -8.72 -4.71 13.48
CA LEU A 121 -8.57 -3.42 14.17
C LEU A 121 -8.62 -3.52 15.70
N HIS A 122 -9.36 -4.49 16.24
CA HIS A 122 -9.67 -4.55 17.66
C HIS A 122 -9.27 -5.85 18.37
N SER A 123 -8.74 -6.81 17.63
CA SER A 123 -8.31 -8.10 18.19
C SER A 123 -7.05 -8.60 17.49
N MET A 124 -6.43 -9.66 18.03
CA MET A 124 -5.36 -10.38 17.34
C MET A 124 -5.86 -11.66 16.66
N ALA A 125 -7.13 -11.99 16.85
CA ALA A 125 -7.76 -13.15 16.20
C ALA A 125 -8.28 -12.76 14.83
N PHE A 126 -7.83 -13.45 13.81
CA PHE A 126 -8.33 -13.31 12.44
C PHE A 126 -9.62 -14.12 12.32
N PRO A 127 -10.74 -13.50 11.96
CA PRO A 127 -11.92 -14.27 11.61
C PRO A 127 -11.69 -14.97 10.27
N ASP A 128 -12.08 -16.24 10.18
CA ASP A 128 -12.16 -16.93 8.92
C ASP A 128 -13.11 -16.19 7.97
N GLU A 129 -12.85 -16.28 6.67
CA GLU A 129 -13.81 -15.77 5.69
C GLU A 129 -15.04 -16.68 5.67
N GLU A 130 -16.20 -16.11 5.95
CA GLU A 130 -17.50 -16.80 6.02
C GLU A 130 -18.51 -16.11 5.12
N GLU A 131 -19.31 -16.90 4.39
CA GLU A 131 -20.42 -16.42 3.58
C GLU A 131 -21.73 -16.42 4.36
N LEU A 132 -22.33 -15.24 4.50
CA LEU A 132 -23.61 -15.03 5.17
C LEU A 132 -24.77 -15.28 4.19
N THR A 133 -25.11 -16.53 3.95
CA THR A 133 -26.08 -16.97 2.92
C THR A 133 -27.48 -16.43 3.11
N HIS A 134 -27.86 -16.04 4.35
CA HIS A 134 -29.14 -15.46 4.69
C HIS A 134 -29.31 -13.98 4.28
N LEU A 135 -28.22 -13.30 3.89
CA LEU A 135 -28.22 -11.91 3.44
C LEU A 135 -28.21 -11.82 1.91
N ARG A 136 -28.98 -10.86 1.38
CA ARG A 136 -29.09 -10.65 -0.08
C ARG A 136 -27.93 -9.87 -0.67
N GLY A 137 -27.25 -9.06 0.15
CA GLY A 137 -26.26 -8.13 -0.34
C GLY A 137 -26.85 -6.89 -1.04
N TYR A 138 -25.99 -5.93 -1.35
CA TYR A 138 -26.37 -4.73 -2.09
C TYR A 138 -26.74 -5.08 -3.53
N LEU A 139 -27.92 -4.66 -3.99
CA LEU A 139 -28.46 -4.99 -5.32
C LEU A 139 -28.39 -6.50 -5.66
N ASP A 140 -28.71 -7.36 -4.69
CA ASP A 140 -28.63 -8.83 -4.81
C ASP A 140 -27.21 -9.37 -5.13
N SER A 141 -26.18 -8.62 -4.85
CA SER A 141 -24.78 -9.02 -5.05
C SER A 141 -24.35 -9.98 -3.95
N ARG A 142 -24.23 -11.25 -4.29
CA ARG A 142 -23.87 -12.34 -3.37
C ARG A 142 -22.48 -12.88 -3.69
N PRO A 143 -21.80 -13.44 -2.69
CA PRO A 143 -22.18 -13.58 -1.29
C PRO A 143 -21.95 -12.29 -0.48
N VAL A 144 -22.62 -12.15 0.67
CA VAL A 144 -22.23 -11.26 1.75
C VAL A 144 -21.19 -11.97 2.60
N ARG A 145 -20.06 -11.34 2.92
CA ARG A 145 -18.95 -11.98 3.64
C ARG A 145 -18.61 -11.24 4.93
N ILE A 146 -18.08 -12.00 5.89
CA ILE A 146 -17.28 -11.51 7.01
C ILE A 146 -15.95 -12.21 6.99
N GLY A 147 -14.90 -11.54 7.47
CA GLY A 147 -13.52 -12.02 7.29
C GLY A 147 -13.00 -11.79 5.88
N ASN A 148 -11.71 -12.00 5.68
CA ASN A 148 -11.09 -11.88 4.37
C ASN A 148 -9.89 -12.83 4.24
N ALA A 149 -9.99 -13.80 3.32
CA ALA A 149 -8.97 -14.80 3.10
C ALA A 149 -7.66 -14.24 2.50
N ALA A 150 -7.62 -12.96 2.10
CA ALA A 150 -6.36 -12.30 1.74
C ALA A 150 -5.35 -12.27 2.92
N ALA A 151 -5.83 -12.45 4.16
CA ALA A 151 -4.96 -12.63 5.33
C ALA A 151 -4.00 -13.83 5.21
N GLU A 152 -4.36 -14.85 4.42
CA GLU A 152 -3.53 -16.04 4.20
C GLU A 152 -2.68 -15.95 2.92
N GLN A 153 -2.83 -14.89 2.14
CA GLN A 153 -2.01 -14.67 0.96
C GLN A 153 -0.62 -14.19 1.34
N ARG A 154 0.36 -14.60 0.55
CA ARG A 154 1.71 -14.06 0.61
C ARG A 154 1.79 -12.91 -0.39
N GLN A 155 2.09 -11.71 0.09
CA GLN A 155 2.21 -10.49 -0.71
C GLN A 155 3.52 -9.80 -0.36
N HIS A 156 4.47 -9.79 -1.31
CA HIS A 156 5.82 -9.28 -1.07
C HIS A 156 5.91 -7.75 -1.14
N ASP A 157 4.91 -7.08 -1.71
CA ASP A 157 4.82 -5.62 -1.72
C ASP A 157 4.76 -5.01 -0.32
N VAL A 158 4.17 -5.70 0.64
CA VAL A 158 4.00 -5.27 2.03
C VAL A 158 5.32 -4.79 2.65
N PHE A 159 6.42 -5.48 2.40
CA PHE A 159 7.73 -5.12 2.95
C PHE A 159 8.24 -3.78 2.41
N GLY A 160 8.06 -3.55 1.12
CA GLY A 160 8.42 -2.27 0.50
C GLY A 160 7.53 -1.13 0.97
N GLU A 161 6.23 -1.38 1.15
CA GLU A 161 5.29 -0.39 1.69
C GLU A 161 5.69 0.06 3.11
N ILE A 162 6.07 -0.88 3.97
CA ILE A 162 6.55 -0.58 5.32
C ILE A 162 7.82 0.29 5.26
N LEU A 163 8.83 -0.13 4.51
CA LEU A 163 10.10 0.59 4.43
C LEU A 163 9.93 1.98 3.80
N GLU A 164 9.09 2.11 2.77
CA GLU A 164 8.77 3.39 2.13
C GLU A 164 8.05 4.34 3.11
N ALA A 165 7.05 3.84 3.84
CA ALA A 165 6.31 4.65 4.81
C ALA A 165 7.22 5.14 5.94
N VAL A 166 8.09 4.28 6.48
CA VAL A 166 9.08 4.65 7.50
C VAL A 166 10.06 5.68 6.95
N PHE A 167 10.67 5.40 5.80
CA PHE A 167 11.67 6.27 5.17
C PHE A 167 11.12 7.69 4.92
N ARG A 168 9.91 7.80 4.39
CA ARG A 168 9.28 9.11 4.16
C ARG A 168 8.89 9.82 5.45
N SER A 169 8.48 9.08 6.46
CA SER A 169 8.13 9.66 7.76
C SER A 169 9.37 10.13 8.53
N GLU A 170 10.48 9.42 8.42
CA GLU A 170 11.74 9.73 9.11
C GLU A 170 12.30 11.10 8.70
N HIS A 171 12.28 11.43 7.40
CA HIS A 171 12.74 12.73 6.92
C HIS A 171 11.93 13.93 7.45
N LEU A 172 10.68 13.71 7.85
CA LEU A 172 9.81 14.75 8.38
C LEU A 172 9.80 14.78 9.91
N HIS A 173 10.05 13.66 10.54
CA HIS A 173 10.07 13.51 12.00
C HIS A 173 10.93 12.29 12.39
N PRO A 174 12.22 12.50 12.74
CA PRO A 174 13.09 11.41 13.17
C PRO A 174 12.47 10.58 14.29
N GLY A 175 12.24 9.29 14.06
CA GLY A 175 11.54 8.43 14.99
C GLY A 175 12.03 6.97 14.99
N VAL A 176 13.01 6.66 14.13
CA VAL A 176 13.60 5.31 14.09
C VAL A 176 14.55 5.12 15.28
N ASP A 177 14.02 4.53 16.35
CA ASP A 177 14.83 4.13 17.49
C ASP A 177 15.60 2.81 17.20
N HIS A 178 16.38 2.35 18.19
CA HIS A 178 17.19 1.14 18.02
C HIS A 178 16.34 -0.15 17.92
N ILE A 179 15.12 -0.16 18.46
CA ILE A 179 14.21 -1.31 18.39
C ILE A 179 13.62 -1.40 16.99
N LEU A 180 13.04 -0.29 16.50
CA LEU A 180 12.50 -0.23 15.15
C LEU A 180 13.58 -0.49 14.11
N SER A 181 14.80 0.05 14.29
CA SER A 181 15.93 -0.25 13.40
C SER A 181 16.29 -1.73 13.35
N GLY A 182 16.18 -2.44 14.47
CA GLY A 182 16.36 -3.90 14.52
C GLY A 182 15.34 -4.61 13.64
N VAL A 183 14.07 -4.27 13.82
CA VAL A 183 12.96 -4.83 13.06
C VAL A 183 13.10 -4.57 11.55
N LEU A 184 13.43 -3.32 11.16
CA LEU A 184 13.58 -2.96 9.75
C LEU A 184 14.74 -3.71 9.08
N ARG A 185 15.86 -3.90 9.79
CA ARG A 185 16.97 -4.73 9.30
C ARG A 185 16.54 -6.17 9.05
N ASP A 186 15.80 -6.76 9.98
CA ASP A 186 15.29 -8.13 9.84
C ASP A 186 14.33 -8.25 8.64
N VAL A 187 13.52 -7.22 8.38
CA VAL A 187 12.66 -7.15 7.18
C VAL A 187 13.49 -7.12 5.91
N VAL A 188 14.53 -6.29 5.82
CA VAL A 188 15.38 -6.20 4.63
C VAL A 188 16.14 -7.51 4.39
N GLU A 189 16.70 -8.12 5.45
CA GLU A 189 17.36 -9.43 5.34
C GLU A 189 16.39 -10.50 4.81
N TYR A 190 15.18 -10.53 5.35
CA TYR A 190 14.15 -11.46 4.87
C TYR A 190 13.78 -11.23 3.41
N VAL A 191 13.64 -9.99 2.98
CA VAL A 191 13.38 -9.65 1.57
C VAL A 191 14.52 -10.12 0.66
N CYS A 192 15.78 -9.99 1.09
CA CYS A 192 16.92 -10.53 0.36
C CYS A 192 16.85 -12.05 0.15
N ASP A 193 16.21 -12.77 1.08
CA ASP A 193 16.06 -14.23 0.97
C ASP A 193 14.90 -14.65 0.05
N ILE A 194 13.79 -13.86 0.01
CA ILE A 194 12.53 -14.31 -0.57
C ILE A 194 12.15 -13.65 -1.89
N TRP A 195 12.81 -12.57 -2.30
CA TRP A 195 12.36 -11.76 -3.46
C TRP A 195 12.26 -12.55 -4.78
N GLN A 196 12.95 -13.68 -4.88
CA GLN A 196 12.90 -14.56 -6.06
C GLN A 196 11.64 -15.42 -6.09
N GLU A 197 10.92 -15.57 -4.99
CA GLU A 197 9.70 -16.36 -4.92
C GLU A 197 8.52 -15.63 -5.60
N PRO A 198 7.54 -16.36 -6.14
CA PRO A 198 6.27 -15.79 -6.59
C PRO A 198 5.37 -15.45 -5.40
N ASP A 199 4.41 -14.55 -5.64
CA ASP A 199 3.43 -14.12 -4.64
C ASP A 199 2.03 -13.93 -5.25
N HIS A 200 1.06 -13.38 -4.47
CA HIS A 200 -0.31 -13.14 -4.95
C HIS A 200 -0.53 -11.72 -5.51
N GLY A 201 0.48 -10.83 -5.36
CA GLY A 201 0.44 -9.45 -5.87
C GLY A 201 -0.56 -8.54 -5.15
N ILE A 202 -0.47 -7.27 -5.48
CA ILE A 202 -1.24 -6.18 -4.85
C ILE A 202 -2.76 -6.32 -5.01
N TRP A 203 -3.23 -6.92 -6.10
CA TRP A 203 -4.66 -7.03 -6.38
C TRP A 203 -5.33 -8.25 -5.76
N GLU A 204 -4.62 -9.01 -4.95
CA GLU A 204 -5.15 -10.11 -4.13
C GLU A 204 -5.92 -11.16 -4.96
N LEU A 205 -5.44 -11.41 -6.17
CA LEU A 205 -6.09 -12.35 -7.06
C LEU A 205 -6.13 -13.74 -6.42
N ARG A 206 -7.30 -14.35 -6.38
CA ARG A 206 -7.49 -15.72 -5.88
C ARG A 206 -7.09 -16.73 -6.96
N ALA A 207 -5.80 -16.73 -7.28
CA ALA A 207 -5.17 -17.54 -8.32
C ALA A 207 -3.80 -18.01 -7.86
N GLU A 208 -3.15 -18.87 -8.64
CA GLU A 208 -1.77 -19.28 -8.35
C GLU A 208 -0.82 -18.10 -8.30
N PRO A 209 0.16 -18.13 -7.36
CA PRO A 209 1.18 -17.09 -7.23
C PRO A 209 1.96 -16.88 -8.53
N LYS A 210 2.36 -15.64 -8.80
CA LYS A 210 3.15 -15.25 -9.96
C LYS A 210 4.28 -14.30 -9.56
N HIS A 211 5.21 -14.06 -10.49
CA HIS A 211 6.20 -13.00 -10.34
C HIS A 211 5.58 -11.67 -10.79
N TYR A 212 4.80 -11.05 -9.89
CA TYR A 212 4.19 -9.76 -10.18
C TYR A 212 5.23 -8.64 -10.20
N LEU A 213 5.14 -7.78 -11.22
CA LEU A 213 6.05 -6.64 -11.39
C LEU A 213 6.11 -5.77 -10.13
N TYR A 214 4.93 -5.35 -9.63
CA TYR A 214 4.85 -4.47 -8.47
C TYR A 214 5.50 -5.08 -7.24
N SER A 215 5.24 -6.34 -6.96
CA SER A 215 5.87 -7.05 -5.83
C SER A 215 7.39 -7.07 -5.93
N LYS A 216 7.95 -7.28 -7.13
CA LYS A 216 9.42 -7.23 -7.35
C LYS A 216 9.97 -5.82 -7.16
N VAL A 217 9.29 -4.80 -7.68
CA VAL A 217 9.67 -3.40 -7.47
C VAL A 217 9.61 -3.05 -5.99
N MET A 218 8.60 -3.49 -5.25
CA MET A 218 8.49 -3.24 -3.81
C MET A 218 9.55 -3.99 -2.99
N CYS A 219 9.98 -5.19 -3.40
CA CYS A 219 11.17 -5.82 -2.82
C CYS A 219 12.43 -4.97 -3.05
N TRP A 220 12.59 -4.39 -4.25
CA TRP A 220 13.67 -3.44 -4.52
C TRP A 220 13.57 -2.20 -3.63
N VAL A 221 12.37 -1.62 -3.47
CA VAL A 221 12.11 -0.47 -2.59
C VAL A 221 12.50 -0.79 -1.14
N ALA A 222 12.10 -1.96 -0.63
CA ALA A 222 12.45 -2.38 0.73
C ALA A 222 13.96 -2.36 0.96
N ILE A 223 14.73 -2.92 0.03
CA ILE A 223 16.19 -2.98 0.14
C ILE A 223 16.80 -1.58 -0.08
N ASP A 224 16.33 -0.80 -1.05
CA ASP A 224 16.84 0.55 -1.33
C ASP A 224 16.64 1.49 -0.14
N ARG A 225 15.42 1.52 0.43
CA ARG A 225 15.13 2.34 1.61
C ARG A 225 15.88 1.83 2.83
N GLY A 226 16.02 0.51 2.97
CA GLY A 226 16.85 -0.11 4.00
C GLY A 226 18.32 0.30 3.94
N ILE A 227 18.92 0.35 2.74
CA ILE A 227 20.29 0.83 2.53
C ILE A 227 20.40 2.30 2.95
N ARG A 228 19.50 3.17 2.48
CA ARG A 228 19.53 4.59 2.80
C ARG A 228 19.40 4.84 4.31
N LEU A 229 18.47 4.17 4.99
CA LEU A 229 18.32 4.24 6.45
C LEU A 229 19.56 3.70 7.18
N ALA A 230 20.14 2.60 6.69
CA ALA A 230 21.34 2.02 7.29
C ALA A 230 22.55 2.95 7.18
N GLU A 231 22.71 3.64 6.05
CA GLU A 231 23.77 4.65 5.87
C GLU A 231 23.54 5.88 6.77
N GLU A 232 22.31 6.38 6.84
CA GLU A 232 21.94 7.55 7.65
C GLU A 232 22.11 7.29 9.16
N HIS A 233 21.62 6.14 9.63
CA HIS A 233 21.65 5.76 11.06
C HIS A 233 22.86 4.89 11.45
N HIS A 234 23.81 4.69 10.53
CA HIS A 234 25.04 3.92 10.77
C HIS A 234 24.77 2.48 11.29
N TRP A 235 23.79 1.79 10.69
CA TRP A 235 23.46 0.43 11.08
C TRP A 235 24.60 -0.56 10.76
N ASN A 236 24.85 -1.46 11.68
CA ASN A 236 25.79 -2.55 11.45
C ASN A 236 25.09 -3.69 10.69
N VAL A 237 25.19 -3.68 9.35
CA VAL A 237 24.58 -4.63 8.41
C VAL A 237 25.54 -4.96 7.26
N ASP A 238 25.25 -6.04 6.53
CA ASP A 238 26.00 -6.37 5.29
C ASP A 238 25.43 -5.54 4.10
N LEU A 239 25.87 -4.29 4.01
CA LEU A 239 25.50 -3.41 2.89
C LEU A 239 25.89 -4.00 1.54
N GLY A 240 27.00 -4.78 1.46
CA GLY A 240 27.44 -5.41 0.21
C GLY A 240 26.42 -6.42 -0.30
N ARG A 241 25.87 -7.24 0.60
CA ARG A 241 24.76 -8.16 0.28
C ARG A 241 23.53 -7.39 -0.21
N TRP A 242 23.10 -6.38 0.52
CA TRP A 242 21.89 -5.61 0.17
C TRP A 242 22.01 -4.91 -1.18
N GLN A 243 23.18 -4.28 -1.45
CA GLN A 243 23.45 -3.64 -2.73
C GLN A 243 23.42 -4.64 -3.89
N LYS A 244 23.97 -5.85 -3.67
CA LYS A 244 23.95 -6.93 -4.67
C LYS A 244 22.54 -7.41 -4.98
N GLU A 245 21.72 -7.68 -3.96
CA GLU A 245 20.35 -8.12 -4.16
C GLU A 245 19.48 -7.03 -4.79
N ARG A 246 19.64 -5.77 -4.36
CA ARG A 246 18.98 -4.62 -5.00
C ARG A 246 19.30 -4.54 -6.51
N ALA A 247 20.56 -4.69 -6.87
CA ALA A 247 20.98 -4.67 -8.26
C ALA A 247 20.43 -5.86 -9.05
N ALA A 248 20.38 -7.04 -8.44
CA ALA A 248 19.81 -8.24 -9.05
C ALA A 248 18.31 -8.10 -9.34
N ILE A 249 17.54 -7.57 -8.39
CA ILE A 249 16.10 -7.29 -8.60
C ILE A 249 15.93 -6.29 -9.74
N HIS A 250 16.69 -5.19 -9.72
CA HIS A 250 16.60 -4.16 -10.75
C HIS A 250 16.87 -4.73 -12.15
N ALA A 251 17.94 -5.52 -12.30
CA ALA A 251 18.28 -6.15 -13.56
C ALA A 251 17.18 -7.12 -14.03
N GLN A 252 16.64 -7.95 -13.13
CA GLN A 252 15.59 -8.91 -13.47
C GLN A 252 14.29 -8.21 -13.88
N VAL A 253 13.89 -7.14 -13.19
CA VAL A 253 12.69 -6.37 -13.54
C VAL A 253 12.82 -5.74 -14.92
N LEU A 254 13.99 -5.23 -15.28
CA LEU A 254 14.23 -4.67 -16.62
C LEU A 254 14.21 -5.76 -17.71
N ASP A 255 14.75 -6.94 -17.42
CA ASP A 255 14.80 -8.07 -18.35
C ASP A 255 13.42 -8.74 -18.55
N GLN A 256 12.68 -8.96 -17.49
CA GLN A 256 11.47 -9.80 -17.51
C GLN A 256 10.15 -9.05 -17.32
N GLY A 257 10.20 -7.84 -16.77
CA GLY A 257 9.00 -7.04 -16.49
C GLY A 257 8.52 -6.19 -17.66
N TYR A 258 9.41 -5.87 -18.63
CA TYR A 258 9.07 -5.06 -19.79
C TYR A 258 8.77 -5.93 -21.00
N SER A 259 7.64 -5.69 -21.65
CA SER A 259 7.25 -6.36 -22.90
C SER A 259 7.56 -5.47 -24.10
N GLU A 260 8.50 -5.89 -24.95
CA GLU A 260 8.80 -5.22 -26.22
C GLU A 260 7.59 -5.21 -27.16
N LYS A 261 6.77 -6.24 -27.10
CA LYS A 261 5.55 -6.33 -27.91
C LYS A 261 4.48 -5.33 -27.45
N ARG A 262 4.33 -5.13 -26.13
CA ARG A 262 3.38 -4.19 -25.54
C ARG A 262 3.93 -2.78 -25.48
N LYS A 263 5.24 -2.60 -25.63
CA LYS A 263 5.94 -1.34 -25.35
C LYS A 263 5.61 -0.82 -23.94
N SER A 264 5.57 -1.71 -22.96
CA SER A 264 5.15 -1.38 -21.60
C SER A 264 5.69 -2.39 -20.60
N PHE A 265 5.88 -1.95 -19.37
CA PHE A 265 5.90 -2.85 -18.23
C PHE A 265 4.54 -3.52 -18.09
N THR A 266 4.54 -4.80 -17.70
CA THR A 266 3.34 -5.64 -17.62
C THR A 266 3.10 -6.13 -16.20
N GLN A 267 1.90 -6.63 -15.91
CA GLN A 267 1.46 -7.04 -14.57
C GLN A 267 2.38 -8.07 -13.90
N ALA A 268 2.86 -9.03 -14.68
CA ALA A 268 3.72 -10.11 -14.19
C ALA A 268 4.68 -10.55 -15.29
N TYR A 269 5.75 -11.21 -14.91
CA TYR A 269 6.74 -11.74 -15.86
C TYR A 269 6.08 -12.69 -16.86
N GLY A 270 6.41 -12.52 -18.14
CA GLY A 270 5.81 -13.31 -19.24
C GLY A 270 4.36 -13.00 -19.55
N SER A 271 3.77 -11.98 -18.91
CA SER A 271 2.39 -11.55 -19.17
C SER A 271 2.34 -10.46 -20.24
N GLU A 272 1.20 -10.35 -20.94
CA GLU A 272 0.86 -9.23 -21.83
C GLU A 272 -0.19 -8.30 -21.19
N ILE A 273 -0.58 -8.56 -19.95
CA ILE A 273 -1.59 -7.79 -19.22
C ILE A 273 -0.93 -6.48 -18.77
N LEU A 274 -1.54 -5.34 -19.11
CA LEU A 274 -1.16 -4.04 -18.58
C LEU A 274 -1.72 -3.87 -17.17
N ASP A 275 -0.96 -3.15 -16.33
CA ASP A 275 -1.31 -2.90 -14.95
C ASP A 275 -0.93 -1.48 -14.55
N ALA A 276 -1.86 -0.76 -13.92
CA ALA A 276 -1.66 0.62 -13.51
C ALA A 276 -0.54 0.81 -12.47
N THR A 277 -0.16 -0.24 -11.73
CA THR A 277 0.97 -0.18 -10.80
C THR A 277 2.29 0.16 -11.45
N ALA A 278 2.43 -0.06 -12.76
CA ALA A 278 3.61 0.35 -13.51
C ALA A 278 3.82 1.89 -13.54
N LEU A 279 2.77 2.67 -13.29
CA LEU A 279 2.85 4.13 -13.13
C LEU A 279 3.63 4.54 -11.88
N LEU A 280 3.74 3.66 -10.89
CA LEU A 280 4.45 3.93 -9.65
C LEU A 280 5.98 3.78 -9.76
N LEU A 281 6.49 3.14 -10.81
CA LEU A 281 7.94 2.92 -10.96
C LEU A 281 8.78 4.20 -10.84
N PRO A 282 8.42 5.32 -11.50
CA PRO A 282 9.14 6.59 -11.34
C PRO A 282 8.87 7.25 -9.98
N VAL A 283 7.68 7.11 -9.41
CA VAL A 283 7.33 7.65 -8.08
C VAL A 283 8.13 6.99 -6.96
N LEU A 284 8.41 5.69 -7.11
CA LEU A 284 9.23 4.88 -6.20
C LEU A 284 10.73 5.01 -6.47
N GLU A 285 11.12 5.86 -7.43
CA GLU A 285 12.51 6.07 -7.83
C GLU A 285 13.20 4.82 -8.41
N PHE A 286 12.41 3.83 -8.87
CA PHE A 286 12.94 2.62 -9.49
C PHE A 286 13.61 2.92 -10.84
N LEU A 287 12.99 3.77 -11.66
CA LEU A 287 13.53 4.32 -12.89
C LEU A 287 13.22 5.82 -12.99
N PRO A 288 14.09 6.61 -13.61
CA PRO A 288 13.80 8.03 -13.83
C PRO A 288 12.61 8.21 -14.80
N PRO A 289 11.80 9.27 -14.62
CA PRO A 289 10.64 9.54 -15.49
C PRO A 289 10.99 9.65 -16.98
N GLU A 290 12.23 10.06 -17.29
CA GLU A 290 12.73 10.23 -18.65
C GLU A 290 13.13 8.92 -19.33
N HIS A 291 13.20 7.81 -18.58
CA HIS A 291 13.59 6.51 -19.13
C HIS A 291 12.64 6.08 -20.25
N PRO A 292 13.16 5.62 -21.41
CA PRO A 292 12.32 5.27 -22.57
C PRO A 292 11.20 4.29 -22.24
N SER A 293 11.49 3.24 -21.44
CA SER A 293 10.48 2.26 -21.03
C SER A 293 9.38 2.85 -20.17
N ILE A 294 9.67 3.88 -19.33
CA ILE A 294 8.65 4.60 -18.55
C ILE A 294 7.76 5.41 -19.48
N LYS A 295 8.32 6.16 -20.42
CA LYS A 295 7.54 6.95 -21.39
C LYS A 295 6.61 6.06 -22.22
N HIS A 296 7.13 4.96 -22.76
CA HIS A 296 6.32 4.01 -23.53
C HIS A 296 5.21 3.37 -22.65
N THR A 297 5.54 3.03 -21.41
CA THR A 297 4.55 2.48 -20.47
C THR A 297 3.44 3.50 -20.20
N LEU A 298 3.80 4.76 -19.93
CA LEU A 298 2.84 5.84 -19.72
C LEU A 298 1.93 6.04 -20.93
N GLU A 299 2.49 6.09 -22.13
CA GLU A 299 1.72 6.22 -23.39
C GLU A 299 0.77 5.04 -23.56
N THR A 300 1.24 3.81 -23.35
CA THR A 300 0.45 2.59 -23.50
C THR A 300 -0.69 2.53 -22.48
N ILE A 301 -0.40 2.81 -21.20
CA ILE A 301 -1.42 2.83 -20.13
C ILE A 301 -2.44 3.95 -20.40
N THR A 302 -1.98 5.14 -20.76
CA THR A 302 -2.88 6.26 -21.11
C THR A 302 -3.81 5.89 -22.26
N HIS A 303 -3.31 5.17 -23.26
CA HIS A 303 -4.14 4.77 -24.40
C HIS A 303 -5.13 3.63 -24.08
N GLU A 304 -4.72 2.63 -23.28
CA GLU A 304 -5.48 1.39 -23.12
C GLU A 304 -6.21 1.24 -21.78
N LEU A 305 -5.74 1.91 -20.71
CA LEU A 305 -6.33 1.80 -19.38
C LEU A 305 -7.09 3.06 -18.94
N THR A 306 -7.25 4.09 -19.80
CA THR A 306 -7.99 5.29 -19.39
C THR A 306 -9.35 5.40 -20.05
N ASP A 307 -10.27 6.06 -19.33
CA ASP A 307 -11.53 6.57 -19.82
C ASP A 307 -11.71 8.00 -19.27
N GLY A 308 -11.38 8.98 -20.10
CA GLY A 308 -11.26 10.38 -19.66
C GLY A 308 -10.16 10.53 -18.61
N ALA A 309 -10.54 10.98 -17.41
CA ALA A 309 -9.62 11.14 -16.27
C ALA A 309 -9.52 9.89 -15.39
N LEU A 310 -10.24 8.82 -15.71
CA LEU A 310 -10.32 7.61 -14.91
C LEU A 310 -9.36 6.56 -15.43
N VAL A 311 -8.71 5.83 -14.55
CA VAL A 311 -7.74 4.77 -14.87
C VAL A 311 -8.20 3.43 -14.30
N TYR A 312 -8.20 2.40 -15.13
CA TYR A 312 -8.52 1.03 -14.76
C TYR A 312 -7.30 0.32 -14.15
N ARG A 313 -7.53 -0.62 -13.24
CA ARG A 313 -6.44 -1.41 -12.60
C ARG A 313 -5.60 -2.20 -13.60
N SER A 314 -6.27 -2.85 -14.54
CA SER A 314 -5.60 -3.71 -15.53
C SER A 314 -6.39 -3.85 -16.83
N SER A 315 -5.73 -4.31 -17.89
CA SER A 315 -6.35 -4.51 -19.21
C SER A 315 -7.35 -5.68 -19.28
N VAL A 316 -7.42 -6.54 -18.26
CA VAL A 316 -8.30 -7.73 -18.24
C VAL A 316 -9.68 -7.41 -17.67
N ARG A 317 -9.75 -6.57 -16.63
CA ARG A 317 -10.99 -6.36 -15.86
C ARG A 317 -11.70 -5.04 -16.17
N HIS A 318 -11.05 -4.08 -16.81
CA HIS A 318 -11.48 -2.69 -16.93
C HIS A 318 -12.95 -2.50 -17.36
N ARG A 319 -13.47 -3.32 -18.28
CA ARG A 319 -14.84 -3.15 -18.78
C ARG A 319 -15.94 -3.66 -17.84
N LYS A 320 -15.57 -4.46 -16.81
CA LYS A 320 -16.55 -5.07 -15.90
C LYS A 320 -16.53 -4.40 -14.52
N GLU A 321 -15.35 -4.03 -14.05
CA GLU A 321 -15.07 -3.60 -12.70
C GLU A 321 -15.17 -2.08 -12.52
N GLY A 322 -15.02 -1.32 -13.60
CA GLY A 322 -14.90 0.14 -13.53
C GLY A 322 -13.48 0.60 -13.26
N ALA A 323 -13.29 1.92 -13.24
CA ALA A 323 -12.01 2.54 -12.93
C ALA A 323 -11.73 2.52 -11.41
N PHE A 324 -10.45 2.49 -11.05
CA PHE A 324 -10.03 2.51 -9.67
C PHE A 324 -9.44 3.88 -9.30
N GLY A 325 -10.03 4.54 -8.30
CA GLY A 325 -9.68 5.92 -7.95
C GLY A 325 -8.20 6.13 -7.69
N PHE A 326 -7.55 5.21 -6.98
CA PHE A 326 -6.10 5.26 -6.71
C PHE A 326 -5.29 5.33 -8.00
N CYS A 327 -5.58 4.46 -8.98
CA CYS A 327 -4.89 4.42 -10.25
C CYS A 327 -5.02 5.74 -11.02
N SER A 328 -6.16 6.42 -10.88
CA SER A 328 -6.42 7.71 -11.53
C SER A 328 -5.55 8.85 -10.98
N PHE A 329 -5.03 8.71 -9.76
CA PHE A 329 -4.09 9.66 -9.15
C PHE A 329 -2.63 9.30 -9.38
N TRP A 330 -2.33 8.11 -9.90
CA TRP A 330 -0.96 7.72 -10.27
C TRP A 330 -0.56 8.21 -11.65
N LEU A 331 -1.53 8.45 -12.54
CA LEU A 331 -1.34 9.02 -13.88
C LEU A 331 -1.13 10.53 -13.80
#